data_2746f0486ce2185261a61a2d451fa317
#
_entry.id   2746f0486ce2185261a61a2d451fa317
#
_cell.length_a   1.000
_cell.length_b   1.000
_cell.length_c   1.000
_cell.angle_alpha   90.00
_cell.angle_beta   90.00
_cell.angle_gamma   90.00
#
_symmetry.space_group_name_H-M   'P 1'
#
loop_
_entity.id
_entity.type
_entity.pdbx_description
1 polymer ?
#
loop_
_entity_poly.entity_id
_entity_poly.type
_entity_poly.pdbx_seq_one_letter_code
_entity_poly.pdbx_strand_id
1 'polypeptide(L)'
;MEQILNKLSEIELTAQRIMEDCDRQEQQLSEEAEQKCKNYDRQLESRTAEQIRRIRQQLEEEKDSRLAQLRADTDATFSSLDAHYEQQHSQLSRELFEKILAM
;
A
#
# COMPACT_ATOMS: atom_id res chain seq x y z
N MET A 1 54.79 46.46 -26.64
CA MET A 1 54.59 46.01 -25.25
C MET A 1 53.16 46.20 -24.74
N GLU A 2 52.54 47.33 -25.01
CA GLU A 2 51.14 47.57 -24.63
C GLU A 2 50.16 46.57 -25.24
N GLN A 3 50.36 46.18 -26.52
CA GLN A 3 49.51 45.22 -27.16
C GLN A 3 49.56 43.83 -26.56
N ILE A 4 50.71 43.40 -26.08
CA ILE A 4 50.90 42.13 -25.39
C ILE A 4 50.20 42.13 -24.05
N LEU A 5 50.35 43.21 -23.28
CA LEU A 5 49.69 43.40 -22.00
C LEU A 5 48.18 43.45 -22.11
N ASN A 6 47.67 44.10 -23.16
CA ASN A 6 46.24 44.15 -23.44
C ASN A 6 45.69 42.80 -23.79
N LYS A 7 46.39 41.99 -24.60
CA LYS A 7 46.00 40.62 -24.94
C LYS A 7 46.01 39.72 -23.73
N LEU A 8 47.02 39.82 -22.87
CA LEU A 8 47.07 39.08 -21.61
C LEU A 8 45.92 39.42 -20.70
N SER A 9 45.58 40.72 -20.61
CA SER A 9 44.45 41.18 -19.83
C SER A 9 43.13 40.66 -20.37
N GLU A 10 42.92 40.60 -21.68
CA GLU A 10 41.76 40.03 -22.33
C GLU A 10 41.64 38.53 -22.10
N ILE A 11 42.73 37.81 -22.16
CA ILE A 11 42.77 36.36 -21.88
C ILE A 11 42.39 36.10 -20.42
N GLU A 12 42.94 36.88 -19.50
CA GLU A 12 42.61 36.76 -18.08
C GLU A 12 41.13 37.04 -17.82
N LEU A 13 40.57 38.06 -18.43
CA LEU A 13 39.18 38.43 -18.32
C LEU A 13 38.24 37.31 -18.90
N THR A 14 38.64 36.76 -20.04
CA THR A 14 37.91 35.63 -20.67
C THR A 14 37.96 34.40 -19.79
N ALA A 15 39.11 34.08 -19.19
CA ALA A 15 39.25 32.97 -18.26
C ALA A 15 38.34 33.13 -17.04
N GLN A 16 38.29 34.33 -16.47
CA GLN A 16 37.39 34.65 -15.34
C GLN A 16 35.92 34.42 -15.71
N ARG A 17 35.51 34.88 -16.88
CA ARG A 17 34.13 34.68 -17.36
C ARG A 17 33.79 33.22 -17.55
N ILE A 18 34.73 32.45 -18.08
CA ILE A 18 34.53 30.98 -18.25
C ILE A 18 34.38 30.32 -16.89
N MET A 19 35.20 30.69 -15.91
CA MET A 19 35.10 30.14 -14.57
C MET A 19 33.79 30.52 -13.89
N GLU A 20 33.33 31.74 -14.01
CA GLU A 20 32.06 32.20 -13.49
C GLU A 20 30.87 31.49 -14.16
N ASP A 21 30.95 31.28 -15.48
CA ASP A 21 29.92 30.54 -16.21
C ASP A 21 29.89 29.08 -15.81
N CYS A 22 31.05 28.45 -15.62
CA CYS A 22 31.14 27.09 -15.10
C CYS A 22 30.54 26.98 -13.71
N ASP A 23 30.82 27.90 -12.81
CA ASP A 23 30.25 27.90 -11.48
C ASP A 23 28.72 28.06 -11.50
N ARG A 24 28.22 28.94 -12.36
CA ARG A 24 26.76 29.08 -12.55
C ARG A 24 26.10 27.84 -13.10
N GLN A 25 26.73 27.20 -14.08
CA GLN A 25 26.22 25.94 -14.65
C GLN A 25 26.24 24.82 -13.64
N GLU A 26 27.29 24.72 -12.86
CA GLU A 26 27.40 23.73 -11.79
C GLU A 26 26.29 23.93 -10.74
N GLN A 27 26.07 25.15 -10.30
CA GLN A 27 25.02 25.49 -9.36
C GLN A 27 23.64 25.20 -9.93
N GLN A 28 23.40 25.55 -11.20
CA GLN A 28 22.15 25.31 -11.89
C GLN A 28 21.86 23.80 -12.04
N LEU A 29 22.88 23.02 -12.42
CA LEU A 29 22.77 21.56 -12.53
C LEU A 29 22.50 20.91 -11.18
N SER A 30 23.15 21.40 -10.11
CA SER A 30 22.94 20.94 -8.76
C SER A 30 21.50 21.20 -8.29
N GLU A 31 20.98 22.39 -8.55
CA GLU A 31 19.59 22.76 -8.22
C GLU A 31 18.58 21.91 -9.01
N GLU A 32 18.82 21.70 -10.30
CA GLU A 32 17.97 20.85 -11.13
C GLU A 32 17.97 19.40 -10.66
N ALA A 33 19.14 18.87 -10.32
CA ALA A 33 19.27 17.52 -9.78
C ALA A 33 18.53 17.35 -8.46
N GLU A 34 18.68 18.32 -7.56
CA GLU A 34 17.97 18.36 -6.29
C GLU A 34 16.46 18.41 -6.48
N GLN A 35 15.98 19.24 -7.41
CA GLN A 35 14.58 19.37 -7.74
C GLN A 35 14.01 18.07 -8.31
N LYS A 36 14.75 17.42 -9.18
CA LYS A 36 14.37 16.11 -9.74
C LYS A 36 14.28 15.03 -8.66
N CYS A 37 15.22 15.01 -7.74
CA CYS A 37 15.19 14.07 -6.61
C CYS A 37 13.98 14.32 -5.72
N LYS A 38 13.67 15.57 -5.39
CA LYS A 38 12.48 15.92 -4.60
C LYS A 38 11.19 15.52 -5.30
N ASN A 39 11.09 15.76 -6.60
CA ASN A 39 9.92 15.37 -7.39
C ASN A 39 9.77 13.85 -7.44
N TYR A 40 10.86 13.13 -7.63
CA TYR A 40 10.87 11.68 -7.61
C TYR A 40 10.41 11.12 -6.25
N ASP A 41 10.94 11.67 -5.17
CA ASP A 41 10.55 11.28 -3.80
C ASP A 41 9.07 11.52 -3.55
N ARG A 42 8.53 12.66 -3.98
CA ARG A 42 7.09 12.95 -3.87
C ARG A 42 6.24 11.97 -4.65
N GLN A 43 6.66 11.63 -5.87
CA GLN A 43 5.96 10.66 -6.69
C GLN A 43 5.99 9.27 -6.07
N LEU A 44 7.13 8.89 -5.50
CA LEU A 44 7.28 7.61 -4.82
C LEU A 44 6.41 7.54 -3.57
N GLU A 45 6.40 8.57 -2.75
CA GLU A 45 5.53 8.68 -1.57
C GLU A 45 4.05 8.60 -1.96
N SER A 46 3.66 9.32 -3.00
CA SER A 46 2.28 9.33 -3.49
C SER A 46 1.86 7.94 -4.00
N ARG A 47 2.72 7.26 -4.75
CA ARG A 47 2.47 5.89 -5.22
C ARG A 47 2.37 4.90 -4.07
N THR A 48 3.27 5.02 -3.11
CA THR A 48 3.28 4.15 -1.93
C THR A 48 2.01 4.34 -1.11
N ALA A 49 1.61 5.59 -0.87
CA ALA A 49 0.37 5.91 -0.17
C ALA A 49 -0.86 5.35 -0.89
N GLU A 50 -0.90 5.45 -2.22
CA GLU A 50 -1.99 4.91 -3.04
C GLU A 50 -2.04 3.39 -2.99
N GLN A 51 -0.88 2.71 -3.04
CA GLN A 51 -0.80 1.26 -2.91
C GLN A 51 -1.25 0.79 -1.53
N ILE A 52 -0.84 1.48 -0.48
CA ILE A 52 -1.28 1.17 0.90
C ILE A 52 -2.80 1.33 1.01
N ARG A 53 -3.36 2.38 0.43
CA ARG A 53 -4.81 2.63 0.42
C ARG A 53 -5.55 1.48 -0.28
N ARG A 54 -5.06 1.05 -1.42
CA ARG A 54 -5.65 -0.07 -2.19
C ARG A 54 -5.59 -1.38 -1.42
N ILE A 55 -4.44 -1.68 -0.83
CA ILE A 55 -4.25 -2.89 -0.03
C ILE A 55 -5.20 -2.90 1.16
N ARG A 56 -5.32 -1.77 1.88
CA ARG A 56 -6.25 -1.65 3.00
C ARG A 56 -7.70 -1.82 2.57
N GLN A 57 -8.07 -1.26 1.44
CA GLN A 57 -9.41 -1.40 0.89
C GLN A 57 -9.72 -2.86 0.50
N GLN A 58 -8.78 -3.53 -0.16
CA GLN A 58 -8.91 -4.95 -0.49
C GLN A 58 -9.02 -5.83 0.74
N LEU A 59 -8.20 -5.57 1.76
CA LEU A 59 -8.26 -6.30 3.03
C LEU A 59 -9.59 -6.08 3.75
N GLU A 60 -10.12 -4.88 3.73
CA GLU A 60 -11.43 -4.57 4.30
C GLU A 60 -12.55 -5.31 3.59
N GLU A 61 -12.53 -5.33 2.25
CA GLU A 61 -13.50 -6.06 1.44
C GLU A 61 -13.41 -7.58 1.66
N GLU A 62 -12.20 -8.13 1.70
CA GLU A 62 -12.00 -9.54 1.99
C GLU A 62 -12.46 -9.91 3.40
N LYS A 63 -12.16 -9.08 4.37
CA LYS A 63 -12.61 -9.25 5.74
C LYS A 63 -14.13 -9.28 5.83
N ASP A 64 -14.80 -8.31 5.22
CA ASP A 64 -16.26 -8.25 5.20
C ASP A 64 -16.88 -9.46 4.51
N SER A 65 -16.30 -9.88 3.38
CA SER A 65 -16.72 -11.07 2.66
C SER A 65 -16.56 -12.35 3.48
N ARG A 66 -15.42 -12.51 4.16
CA ARG A 66 -15.15 -13.65 5.03
C ARG A 66 -16.05 -13.68 6.25
N LEU A 67 -16.32 -12.53 6.84
CA LEU A 67 -17.25 -12.42 7.97
C LEU A 67 -18.67 -12.78 7.57
N ALA A 68 -19.13 -12.32 6.42
CA ALA A 68 -20.44 -12.66 5.88
C ALA A 68 -20.56 -14.17 5.62
N GLN A 69 -19.52 -14.76 5.02
CA GLN A 69 -19.47 -16.19 4.77
C GLN A 69 -19.41 -17.00 6.06
N LEU A 70 -18.63 -16.56 7.03
CA LEU A 70 -18.54 -17.21 8.33
C LEU A 70 -19.87 -17.17 9.07
N ARG A 71 -20.59 -16.06 9.01
CA ARG A 71 -21.95 -15.95 9.58
C ARG A 71 -22.92 -16.89 8.91
N ALA A 72 -22.90 -16.93 7.58
CA ALA A 72 -23.75 -17.84 6.82
C ALA A 72 -23.45 -19.31 7.13
N ASP A 73 -22.18 -19.67 7.23
CA ASP A 73 -21.75 -21.04 7.58
C ASP A 73 -22.14 -21.38 9.03
N THR A 74 -21.98 -20.43 9.95
CA THR A 74 -22.37 -20.60 11.35
C THR A 74 -23.88 -20.78 11.47
N ASP A 75 -24.66 -19.96 10.80
CA ASP A 75 -26.13 -20.05 10.80
C ASP A 75 -26.60 -21.40 10.20
N ALA A 76 -25.96 -21.83 9.10
CA ALA A 76 -26.24 -23.13 8.50
C ALA A 76 -25.89 -24.28 9.45
N THR A 77 -24.79 -24.18 10.15
CA THR A 77 -24.36 -25.17 11.15
C THR A 77 -25.34 -25.23 12.32
N PHE A 78 -25.78 -24.10 12.84
CA PHE A 78 -26.79 -24.03 13.90
C PHE A 78 -28.12 -24.61 13.44
N SER A 79 -28.58 -24.27 12.25
CA SER A 79 -29.81 -24.83 11.70
C SER A 79 -29.72 -26.36 11.55
N SER A 80 -28.59 -26.85 11.09
CA SER A 80 -28.32 -28.30 10.96
C SER A 80 -28.29 -29.01 12.31
N LEU A 81 -27.66 -28.38 13.30
CA LEU A 81 -27.60 -28.92 14.67
C LEU A 81 -29.00 -28.96 15.32
N ASP A 82 -29.77 -27.89 15.14
CA ASP A 82 -31.14 -27.83 15.68
C ASP A 82 -32.02 -28.91 15.04
N ALA A 83 -31.96 -29.09 13.73
CA ALA A 83 -32.72 -30.14 13.01
C ALA A 83 -32.28 -31.53 13.47
N HIS A 84 -30.99 -31.74 13.62
CA HIS A 84 -30.44 -32.99 14.13
C HIS A 84 -30.85 -33.29 15.55
N TYR A 85 -30.79 -32.30 16.41
CA TYR A 85 -31.25 -32.39 17.79
C TYR A 85 -32.74 -32.72 17.88
N GLU A 86 -33.59 -32.06 17.11
CA GLU A 86 -35.03 -32.33 17.07
C GLU A 86 -35.31 -33.74 16.62
N GLN A 87 -34.64 -34.21 15.58
CA GLN A 87 -34.78 -35.59 15.11
C GLN A 87 -34.35 -36.60 16.14
N GLN A 88 -33.19 -36.44 16.75
CA GLN A 88 -32.67 -37.31 17.79
C GLN A 88 -33.51 -37.27 19.06
N HIS A 89 -33.94 -36.09 19.45
CA HIS A 89 -34.77 -35.91 20.62
C HIS A 89 -36.10 -36.64 20.48
N SER A 90 -36.76 -36.52 19.37
CA SER A 90 -37.98 -37.27 19.08
C SER A 90 -37.75 -38.77 19.09
N GLN A 91 -36.67 -39.24 18.47
CA GLN A 91 -36.31 -40.64 18.38
C GLN A 91 -35.93 -41.20 19.79
N LEU A 92 -35.14 -40.48 20.53
CA LEU A 92 -34.77 -40.83 21.90
C LEU A 92 -36.01 -40.87 22.83
N SER A 93 -36.89 -39.93 22.70
CA SER A 93 -38.16 -39.89 23.45
C SER A 93 -39.02 -41.09 23.15
N ARG A 94 -39.12 -41.50 21.87
CA ARG A 94 -39.85 -42.72 21.45
C ARG A 94 -39.20 -43.97 21.98
N GLU A 95 -37.90 -44.09 21.90
CA GLU A 95 -37.16 -45.24 22.41
C GLU A 95 -37.32 -45.41 23.93
N LEU A 96 -37.23 -44.28 24.66
CA LEU A 96 -37.45 -44.25 26.10
C LEU A 96 -38.89 -44.65 26.48
N PHE A 97 -39.86 -44.12 25.73
CA PHE A 97 -41.26 -44.44 25.91
C PHE A 97 -41.56 -45.89 25.65
N GLU A 98 -41.02 -46.47 24.60
CA GLU A 98 -41.11 -47.88 24.25
C GLU A 98 -40.48 -48.79 25.28
N LYS A 99 -39.32 -48.43 25.85
CA LYS A 99 -38.67 -49.15 26.93
C LYS A 99 -39.49 -49.15 28.22
N ILE A 100 -40.10 -48.04 28.53
CA ILE A 100 -40.96 -47.87 29.71
C ILE A 100 -42.23 -48.77 29.54
N LEU A 101 -42.81 -48.81 28.34
CA LEU A 101 -43.97 -49.63 28.06
C LEU A 101 -43.67 -51.12 28.03
N ALA A 102 -42.43 -51.48 27.70
CA ALA A 102 -41.98 -52.90 27.66
C ALA A 102 -41.68 -53.50 29.06
N MET A 103 -41.54 -52.61 30.03
CA MET A 103 -41.42 -52.99 31.42
C MET A 103 -42.80 -53.25 32.04
#